data_576e83764ef707cb01c37ffe29c77440
#
_entry.id   576e83764ef707cb01c37ffe29c77440
#
_cell.length_a   1.000
_cell.length_b   1.000
_cell.length_c   1.000
_cell.angle_alpha   90.00
_cell.angle_beta   90.00
_cell.angle_gamma   90.00
#
_symmetry.space_group_name_H-M   'P 1'
#
loop_
_entity.id
_entity.type
_entity.pdbx_description
1 polymer ?
#
loop_
_entity_poly.entity_id
_entity_poly.type
_entity_poly.pdbx_seq_one_letter_code
_entity_poly.pdbx_strand_id
1 'polypeptide(L)'
;MADISIEVNGVKFPNPFVIGSGPPSTNSKTIIKAFNNGWGGVSAKTVSLTETPVINVAPRYGKLKTPSGEIIGFENIELISDRTLEVWLDEFKAIKDAHPDKVLISSIMEKYNKDSWQELVGRIAETGVDMFELNLSCPHGHPEEGMGAAMGQNPDMVKEVTGWVVEVTDLPIWAKMTPDILDISEPAQAAMDGGASGVAAINTIPSILNIDLETLAPMPTVEGHSTPGGYSYYAVKPIALRMVSQIGRDVPDAEISGIGGVISSREAIEFILMGSSTVQVCTGVMLQGYEMVEEMCEGLSNFMEKHGFKTVRDFVGHSLQYLTTHHDLADKRLAKKEGALGVNRDNNWTGDIKKETDELVSK
;
A
#
# COMPACT_ATOMS: atom_id res chain seq x y z
N MET A 1 -17.87 -5.84 21.43
CA MET A 1 -16.89 -5.46 20.39
C MET A 1 -17.26 -6.20 19.11
N ALA A 2 -17.31 -5.49 17.98
CA ALA A 2 -17.57 -6.10 16.69
C ALA A 2 -16.45 -7.09 16.32
N ASP A 3 -16.76 -8.08 15.49
CA ASP A 3 -15.75 -8.97 14.92
C ASP A 3 -14.99 -8.26 13.80
N ILE A 4 -13.74 -7.87 14.07
CA ILE A 4 -12.87 -7.18 13.14
C ILE A 4 -12.01 -8.13 12.30
N SER A 5 -12.20 -9.44 12.43
CA SER A 5 -11.52 -10.42 11.59
C SER A 5 -12.02 -10.35 10.14
N ILE A 6 -11.18 -10.74 9.19
CA ILE A 6 -11.55 -10.82 7.78
C ILE A 6 -10.86 -11.99 7.11
N GLU A 7 -11.56 -12.67 6.22
CA GLU A 7 -10.98 -13.66 5.33
C GLU A 7 -10.76 -13.05 3.95
N VAL A 8 -9.53 -13.16 3.43
CA VAL A 8 -9.12 -12.62 2.13
C VAL A 8 -8.35 -13.71 1.38
N ASN A 9 -8.82 -14.07 0.20
CA ASN A 9 -8.24 -15.12 -0.65
C ASN A 9 -8.03 -16.46 0.09
N GLY A 10 -8.97 -16.83 0.98
CA GLY A 10 -8.88 -18.06 1.79
C GLY A 10 -7.95 -17.96 3.00
N VAL A 11 -7.29 -16.82 3.23
CA VAL A 11 -6.44 -16.56 4.40
C VAL A 11 -7.19 -15.73 5.43
N LYS A 12 -7.20 -16.19 6.67
CA LYS A 12 -7.90 -15.53 7.79
C LYS A 12 -6.98 -14.57 8.53
N PHE A 13 -7.31 -13.30 8.49
CA PHE A 13 -6.65 -12.23 9.25
C PHE A 13 -7.45 -11.95 10.54
N PRO A 14 -6.82 -11.93 11.73
CA PRO A 14 -7.50 -11.60 12.99
C PRO A 14 -8.01 -10.15 13.05
N ASN A 15 -7.43 -9.26 12.25
CA ASN A 15 -7.89 -7.92 11.95
C ASN A 15 -7.32 -7.51 10.58
N PRO A 16 -7.88 -6.48 9.90
CA PRO A 16 -7.48 -6.14 8.53
C PRO A 16 -6.14 -5.38 8.43
N PHE A 17 -5.42 -5.16 9.54
CA PHE A 17 -4.22 -4.33 9.55
C PHE A 17 -2.97 -5.16 9.33
N VAL A 18 -2.21 -4.78 8.31
CA VAL A 18 -1.00 -5.46 7.87
C VAL A 18 0.18 -4.50 7.93
N ILE A 19 1.34 -4.95 8.39
CA ILE A 19 2.56 -4.17 8.19
C ILE A 19 3.01 -4.32 6.74
N GLY A 20 3.16 -3.19 6.04
CA GLY A 20 3.64 -3.17 4.66
C GLY A 20 5.13 -3.48 4.56
N SER A 21 5.54 -4.08 3.44
CA SER A 21 6.94 -4.38 3.14
C SER A 21 7.80 -3.11 3.19
N GLY A 22 8.78 -3.10 4.11
CA GLY A 22 9.64 -1.93 4.33
C GLY A 22 10.45 -2.03 5.63
N PRO A 23 10.96 -0.91 6.16
CA PRO A 23 11.79 -0.90 7.36
C PRO A 23 11.19 -1.60 8.59
N PRO A 24 9.88 -1.56 8.87
CA PRO A 24 9.31 -2.26 10.02
C PRO A 24 9.32 -3.80 9.92
N SER A 25 9.63 -4.37 8.75
CA SER A 25 9.57 -5.80 8.49
C SER A 25 10.88 -6.38 7.91
N THR A 26 12.03 -5.86 8.35
CA THR A 26 13.36 -6.19 7.79
C THR A 26 14.00 -7.45 8.34
N ASN A 27 13.42 -8.09 9.34
CA ASN A 27 13.95 -9.32 9.95
C ASN A 27 12.92 -9.98 10.88
N SER A 28 13.19 -11.21 11.31
CA SER A 28 12.31 -11.98 12.19
C SER A 28 11.99 -11.28 13.50
N LYS A 29 12.94 -10.57 14.11
CA LYS A 29 12.70 -9.88 15.41
C LYS A 29 11.65 -8.78 15.26
N THR A 30 11.72 -7.99 14.19
CA THR A 30 10.76 -6.92 13.94
C THR A 30 9.38 -7.48 13.58
N ILE A 31 9.31 -8.56 12.81
CA ILE A 31 8.06 -9.22 12.42
C ILE A 31 7.41 -9.89 13.65
N ILE A 32 8.16 -10.63 14.46
CA ILE A 32 7.66 -11.22 15.70
C ILE A 32 7.17 -10.13 16.67
N LYS A 33 7.91 -9.00 16.77
CA LYS A 33 7.44 -7.87 17.56
C LYS A 33 6.09 -7.34 17.06
N ALA A 34 5.89 -7.23 15.75
CA ALA A 34 4.62 -6.82 15.17
C ALA A 34 3.47 -7.77 15.57
N PHE A 35 3.68 -9.06 15.42
CA PHE A 35 2.67 -10.07 15.80
C PHE A 35 2.35 -10.04 17.29
N ASN A 36 3.36 -9.85 18.15
CA ASN A 36 3.17 -9.72 19.60
C ASN A 36 2.36 -8.45 19.97
N ASN A 37 2.39 -7.40 19.14
CA ASN A 37 1.57 -6.20 19.33
C ASN A 37 0.15 -6.33 18.75
N GLY A 38 -0.19 -7.43 18.07
CA GLY A 38 -1.55 -7.68 17.60
C GLY A 38 -1.81 -7.38 16.13
N TRP A 39 -0.79 -7.11 15.32
CA TRP A 39 -0.94 -6.95 13.87
C TRP A 39 -1.55 -8.20 13.24
N GLY A 40 -2.50 -8.02 12.32
CA GLY A 40 -3.21 -9.10 11.65
C GLY A 40 -2.35 -9.87 10.64
N GLY A 41 -1.43 -9.16 9.99
CA GLY A 41 -0.47 -9.70 9.04
C GLY A 41 0.78 -8.84 8.91
N VAL A 42 1.83 -9.40 8.30
CA VAL A 42 3.06 -8.66 7.97
C VAL A 42 3.53 -9.07 6.58
N SER A 43 3.74 -8.08 5.71
CA SER A 43 4.51 -8.24 4.47
C SER A 43 5.99 -7.98 4.78
N ALA A 44 6.82 -9.01 4.64
CA ALA A 44 8.25 -8.93 4.91
C ALA A 44 8.94 -8.00 3.91
N LYS A 45 10.10 -7.44 4.29
CA LYS A 45 10.94 -6.66 3.36
C LYS A 45 11.23 -7.48 2.11
N THR A 46 11.10 -6.86 0.94
CA THR A 46 11.25 -7.52 -0.36
C THR A 46 12.58 -8.28 -0.49
N VAL A 47 12.50 -9.52 -0.92
CA VAL A 47 13.62 -10.46 -1.11
C VAL A 47 13.80 -10.76 -2.58
N SER A 48 15.05 -11.07 -3.00
CA SER A 48 15.42 -11.43 -4.37
C SER A 48 16.48 -12.54 -4.33
N LEU A 49 16.60 -13.27 -5.44
CA LEU A 49 17.73 -14.22 -5.69
C LEU A 49 19.05 -13.53 -5.99
N THR A 50 19.07 -12.21 -6.09
CA THR A 50 20.16 -11.44 -6.67
C THR A 50 21.56 -11.97 -6.29
N GLU A 51 22.38 -12.24 -7.28
CA GLU A 51 23.80 -12.61 -7.11
C GLU A 51 24.65 -11.39 -6.73
N THR A 52 24.16 -10.20 -7.09
CA THR A 52 24.81 -8.94 -6.72
C THR A 52 24.26 -8.46 -5.39
N PRO A 53 25.10 -8.28 -4.36
CA PRO A 53 24.65 -7.79 -3.07
C PRO A 53 23.94 -6.45 -3.19
N VAL A 54 22.77 -6.34 -2.57
CA VAL A 54 22.05 -5.07 -2.43
C VAL A 54 22.76 -4.24 -1.36
N ILE A 55 23.18 -3.03 -1.72
CA ILE A 55 23.85 -2.11 -0.79
C ILE A 55 22.89 -0.95 -0.49
N ASN A 56 22.37 -0.91 0.73
CA ASN A 56 21.60 0.22 1.21
C ASN A 56 22.54 1.31 1.73
N VAL A 57 22.32 2.53 1.25
CA VAL A 57 23.12 3.71 1.64
C VAL A 57 22.64 4.32 2.96
N ALA A 58 23.44 5.20 3.55
CA ALA A 58 23.06 5.98 4.74
C ALA A 58 23.63 7.42 4.63
N PRO A 59 22.84 8.48 4.98
CA PRO A 59 21.43 8.41 5.39
C PRO A 59 20.51 8.04 4.21
N ARG A 60 19.43 7.30 4.47
CA ARG A 60 18.50 6.84 3.41
C ARG A 60 17.06 7.29 3.62
N TYR A 61 16.82 8.08 4.66
CA TYR A 61 15.49 8.59 5.00
C TYR A 61 15.50 10.11 5.17
N GLY A 62 14.45 10.73 4.65
CA GLY A 62 14.17 12.15 4.84
C GLY A 62 12.74 12.38 5.35
N LYS A 63 12.54 13.49 6.06
CA LYS A 63 11.24 13.89 6.63
C LYS A 63 10.83 15.25 6.08
N LEU A 64 9.67 15.34 5.44
CA LEU A 64 9.06 16.61 5.06
C LEU A 64 8.24 17.14 6.24
N LYS A 65 8.55 18.36 6.66
CA LYS A 65 7.89 19.03 7.78
C LYS A 65 7.17 20.30 7.33
N THR A 66 6.04 20.59 7.96
CA THR A 66 5.40 21.90 7.88
C THR A 66 6.26 22.97 8.58
N PRO A 67 6.00 24.28 8.37
CA PRO A 67 6.64 25.34 9.15
C PRO A 67 6.41 25.21 10.66
N SER A 68 5.33 24.57 11.11
CA SER A 68 5.05 24.25 12.52
C SER A 68 5.85 23.07 13.07
N GLY A 69 6.61 22.36 12.21
CA GLY A 69 7.43 21.22 12.60
C GLY A 69 6.74 19.86 12.52
N GLU A 70 5.48 19.81 12.13
CA GLU A 70 4.73 18.57 11.93
C GLU A 70 5.27 17.80 10.74
N ILE A 71 5.47 16.48 10.89
CA ILE A 71 5.87 15.60 9.79
C ILE A 71 4.63 15.28 8.96
N ILE A 72 4.65 15.61 7.68
CA ILE A 72 3.56 15.33 6.72
C ILE A 72 3.97 14.37 5.61
N GLY A 73 5.26 14.18 5.38
CA GLY A 73 5.81 13.32 4.36
C GLY A 73 7.11 12.67 4.79
N PHE A 74 7.44 11.59 4.13
CA PHE A 74 8.64 10.80 4.38
C PHE A 74 9.15 10.26 3.05
N GLU A 75 10.45 10.37 2.81
CA GLU A 75 11.09 9.80 1.63
C GLU A 75 12.13 8.78 2.03
N ASN A 76 12.24 7.73 1.24
CA ASN A 76 13.31 6.76 1.33
C ASN A 76 14.01 6.59 -0.02
N ILE A 77 15.33 6.43 0.03
CA ILE A 77 16.19 5.99 -1.08
C ILE A 77 16.71 4.57 -0.81
N GLU A 78 15.94 3.79 -0.07
CA GLU A 78 16.25 2.43 0.32
C GLU A 78 15.86 1.45 -0.79
N LEU A 79 16.72 0.48 -1.04
CA LEU A 79 16.46 -0.63 -1.94
C LEU A 79 15.66 -1.76 -1.25
N ILE A 80 15.62 -2.93 -1.88
CA ILE A 80 15.09 -4.17 -1.29
C ILE A 80 15.97 -4.63 -0.12
N SER A 81 15.73 -5.80 0.44
CA SER A 81 16.55 -6.35 1.52
C SER A 81 18.02 -6.51 1.10
N ASP A 82 18.93 -6.10 1.98
CA ASP A 82 20.38 -6.36 1.88
C ASP A 82 20.79 -7.70 2.49
N ARG A 83 19.82 -8.50 2.93
CA ARG A 83 20.01 -9.84 3.49
C ARG A 83 19.81 -10.88 2.39
N THR A 84 20.64 -11.93 2.42
CA THR A 84 20.53 -13.00 1.42
C THR A 84 19.24 -13.80 1.55
N LEU A 85 18.86 -14.48 0.47
CA LEU A 85 17.68 -15.35 0.49
C LEU A 85 17.79 -16.44 1.56
N GLU A 86 18.98 -17.05 1.73
CA GLU A 86 19.22 -18.11 2.73
C GLU A 86 18.87 -17.63 4.15
N VAL A 87 19.30 -16.42 4.50
CA VAL A 87 18.95 -15.81 5.80
C VAL A 87 17.44 -15.64 5.93
N TRP A 88 16.77 -15.21 4.86
CA TRP A 88 15.30 -15.05 4.89
C TRP A 88 14.57 -16.38 4.97
N LEU A 89 15.03 -17.43 4.30
CA LEU A 89 14.40 -18.77 4.41
C LEU A 89 14.41 -19.29 5.86
N ASP A 90 15.53 -19.10 6.57
CA ASP A 90 15.63 -19.46 7.98
C ASP A 90 14.74 -18.56 8.86
N GLU A 91 14.68 -17.27 8.58
CA GLU A 91 13.85 -16.33 9.33
C GLU A 91 12.35 -16.57 9.11
N PHE A 92 11.89 -16.87 7.90
CA PHE A 92 10.49 -17.20 7.64
C PHE A 92 10.07 -18.44 8.41
N LYS A 93 10.86 -19.50 8.44
CA LYS A 93 10.62 -20.69 9.27
C LYS A 93 10.52 -20.32 10.76
N ALA A 94 11.48 -19.55 11.26
CA ALA A 94 11.50 -19.14 12.66
C ALA A 94 10.29 -18.27 13.03
N ILE A 95 9.80 -17.41 12.13
CA ILE A 95 8.60 -16.61 12.34
C ILE A 95 7.36 -17.51 12.42
N LYS A 96 7.20 -18.44 11.47
CA LYS A 96 6.05 -19.35 11.43
C LYS A 96 6.06 -20.35 12.58
N ASP A 97 7.22 -20.81 13.03
CA ASP A 97 7.35 -21.63 14.22
C ASP A 97 6.89 -20.89 15.48
N ALA A 98 7.23 -19.60 15.58
CA ALA A 98 6.83 -18.77 16.74
C ALA A 98 5.36 -18.33 16.68
N HIS A 99 4.79 -18.13 15.48
CA HIS A 99 3.45 -17.60 15.23
C HIS A 99 2.76 -18.32 14.07
N PRO A 100 2.38 -19.60 14.22
CA PRO A 100 1.80 -20.41 13.15
C PRO A 100 0.43 -19.90 12.66
N ASP A 101 -0.30 -19.18 13.51
CA ASP A 101 -1.63 -18.62 13.28
C ASP A 101 -1.64 -17.20 12.74
N LYS A 102 -0.47 -16.58 12.57
CA LYS A 102 -0.33 -15.21 12.04
C LYS A 102 -0.01 -15.22 10.55
N VAL A 103 -0.52 -14.22 9.84
CA VAL A 103 -0.34 -14.11 8.39
C VAL A 103 1.00 -13.49 8.04
N LEU A 104 1.87 -14.31 7.47
CA LEU A 104 3.18 -13.89 6.97
C LEU A 104 3.16 -13.85 5.43
N ILE A 105 3.36 -12.66 4.87
CA ILE A 105 3.38 -12.42 3.43
C ILE A 105 4.85 -12.22 3.03
N SER A 106 5.35 -12.99 2.06
CA SER A 106 6.67 -12.76 1.50
C SER A 106 6.58 -11.78 0.34
N SER A 107 7.17 -10.59 0.50
CA SER A 107 7.36 -9.66 -0.62
C SER A 107 8.59 -10.06 -1.42
N ILE A 108 8.45 -10.20 -2.73
CA ILE A 108 9.50 -10.70 -3.64
C ILE A 108 9.63 -9.81 -4.87
N MET A 109 10.84 -9.75 -5.41
CA MET A 109 11.16 -9.05 -6.65
C MET A 109 12.31 -9.74 -7.36
N GLU A 110 12.19 -9.90 -8.68
CA GLU A 110 13.25 -10.38 -9.55
C GLU A 110 13.27 -9.62 -10.88
N LYS A 111 14.33 -9.83 -11.68
CA LYS A 111 14.39 -9.36 -13.08
C LYS A 111 13.33 -10.09 -13.92
N TYR A 112 13.07 -9.56 -15.09
CA TYR A 112 12.15 -10.16 -16.05
C TYR A 112 12.74 -11.47 -16.61
N ASN A 113 12.69 -12.51 -15.80
CA ASN A 113 13.19 -13.87 -16.12
C ASN A 113 12.34 -14.91 -15.39
N LYS A 114 11.68 -15.79 -16.15
CA LYS A 114 10.74 -16.79 -15.61
C LYS A 114 11.41 -17.72 -14.59
N ASP A 115 12.58 -18.26 -14.92
CA ASP A 115 13.22 -19.27 -14.08
C ASP A 115 13.60 -18.67 -12.71
N SER A 116 14.07 -17.42 -12.68
CA SER A 116 14.41 -16.72 -11.43
C SER A 116 13.18 -16.50 -10.53
N TRP A 117 12.05 -16.08 -11.10
CA TRP A 117 10.81 -15.91 -10.33
C TRP A 117 10.33 -17.24 -9.78
N GLN A 118 10.33 -18.30 -10.58
CA GLN A 118 9.88 -19.63 -10.18
C GLN A 118 10.78 -20.27 -9.13
N GLU A 119 12.11 -20.12 -9.26
CA GLU A 119 13.06 -20.56 -8.25
C GLU A 119 12.83 -19.86 -6.91
N LEU A 120 12.73 -18.53 -6.93
CA LEU A 120 12.52 -17.73 -5.72
C LEU A 120 11.24 -18.14 -4.98
N VAL A 121 10.12 -18.24 -5.71
CA VAL A 121 8.82 -18.64 -5.16
C VAL A 121 8.87 -20.06 -4.61
N GLY A 122 9.39 -21.01 -5.37
CA GLY A 122 9.48 -22.43 -4.95
C GLY A 122 10.25 -22.58 -3.64
N ARG A 123 11.38 -21.91 -3.51
CA ARG A 123 12.21 -21.96 -2.28
C ARG A 123 11.52 -21.31 -1.08
N ILE A 124 10.83 -20.19 -1.27
CA ILE A 124 10.14 -19.48 -0.18
C ILE A 124 8.86 -20.23 0.23
N ALA A 125 8.11 -20.80 -0.69
CA ALA A 125 6.87 -21.53 -0.38
C ALA A 125 7.09 -22.68 0.63
N GLU A 126 8.27 -23.31 0.60
CA GLU A 126 8.66 -24.38 1.55
C GLU A 126 8.86 -23.89 3.00
N THR A 127 8.89 -22.59 3.23
CA THR A 127 9.12 -22.00 4.57
C THR A 127 7.87 -21.86 5.41
N GLY A 128 6.68 -22.06 4.82
CA GLY A 128 5.39 -21.93 5.48
C GLY A 128 4.82 -20.50 5.50
N VAL A 129 5.32 -19.59 4.64
CA VAL A 129 4.65 -18.31 4.40
C VAL A 129 3.22 -18.53 3.89
N ASP A 130 2.30 -17.62 4.19
CA ASP A 130 0.89 -17.76 3.89
C ASP A 130 0.51 -17.18 2.52
N MET A 131 1.27 -16.20 2.02
CA MET A 131 0.99 -15.46 0.79
C MET A 131 2.26 -14.89 0.19
N PHE A 132 2.17 -14.48 -1.08
CA PHE A 132 3.19 -13.67 -1.76
C PHE A 132 2.69 -12.28 -2.10
N GLU A 133 3.59 -11.28 -2.04
CA GLU A 133 3.38 -9.94 -2.59
C GLU A 133 4.46 -9.69 -3.66
N LEU A 134 4.05 -9.60 -4.94
CA LEU A 134 4.97 -9.31 -6.05
C LEU A 134 5.28 -7.82 -6.07
N ASN A 135 6.51 -7.42 -5.78
CA ASN A 135 6.93 -6.04 -5.83
C ASN A 135 7.28 -5.62 -7.27
N LEU A 136 6.25 -5.31 -8.05
CA LEU A 136 6.37 -4.86 -9.45
C LEU A 136 6.54 -3.34 -9.55
N SER A 137 6.94 -2.65 -8.48
CA SER A 137 6.80 -1.20 -8.38
C SER A 137 7.93 -0.50 -7.66
N CYS A 138 9.06 -1.18 -7.40
CA CYS A 138 10.21 -0.55 -6.76
C CYS A 138 10.78 0.55 -7.69
N PRO A 139 10.79 1.83 -7.27
CA PRO A 139 11.30 2.92 -8.13
C PRO A 139 12.82 2.87 -8.31
N HIS A 140 13.52 2.09 -7.48
CA HIS A 140 14.98 1.96 -7.47
C HIS A 140 15.49 0.61 -8.01
N GLY A 141 14.60 -0.23 -8.59
CA GLY A 141 15.04 -1.41 -9.36
C GLY A 141 15.94 -0.96 -10.52
N HIS A 142 16.69 -1.88 -11.11
CA HIS A 142 17.47 -1.59 -12.32
C HIS A 142 16.50 -1.44 -13.51
N PRO A 143 16.01 -0.23 -13.83
CA PRO A 143 15.00 -0.02 -14.90
C PRO A 143 15.52 -0.49 -16.25
N GLU A 144 16.84 -0.37 -16.48
CA GLU A 144 17.56 -0.84 -17.66
C GLU A 144 17.54 -2.37 -17.80
N GLU A 145 17.29 -3.11 -16.69
CA GLU A 145 17.12 -4.56 -16.67
C GLU A 145 15.65 -5.00 -16.61
N GLY A 146 14.70 -4.05 -16.76
CA GLY A 146 13.26 -4.31 -16.73
C GLY A 146 12.75 -4.72 -15.34
N MET A 147 13.36 -4.22 -14.25
CA MET A 147 12.95 -4.51 -12.87
C MET A 147 12.07 -3.42 -12.27
N GLY A 148 11.28 -3.79 -11.26
CA GLY A 148 10.55 -2.86 -10.42
C GLY A 148 9.50 -2.04 -11.19
N ALA A 149 9.54 -0.70 -11.08
CA ALA A 149 8.52 0.19 -11.64
C ALA A 149 8.37 0.07 -13.17
N ALA A 150 9.46 -0.20 -13.90
CA ALA A 150 9.40 -0.41 -15.35
C ALA A 150 8.53 -1.63 -15.72
N MET A 151 8.56 -2.68 -14.89
CA MET A 151 7.69 -3.85 -15.04
C MET A 151 6.23 -3.49 -14.70
N GLY A 152 6.01 -2.82 -13.56
CA GLY A 152 4.66 -2.48 -13.10
C GLY A 152 3.91 -1.46 -13.96
N GLN A 153 4.62 -0.71 -14.80
CA GLN A 153 4.04 0.22 -15.79
C GLN A 153 3.61 -0.48 -17.10
N ASN A 154 3.98 -1.74 -17.29
CA ASN A 154 3.67 -2.52 -18.48
C ASN A 154 2.69 -3.66 -18.13
N PRO A 155 1.39 -3.54 -18.50
CA PRO A 155 0.39 -4.56 -18.20
C PRO A 155 0.74 -5.96 -18.71
N ASP A 156 1.36 -6.08 -19.88
CA ASP A 156 1.75 -7.39 -20.43
C ASP A 156 2.81 -8.06 -19.55
N MET A 157 3.81 -7.31 -19.09
CA MET A 157 4.83 -7.83 -18.17
C MET A 157 4.22 -8.20 -16.81
N VAL A 158 3.30 -7.38 -16.28
CA VAL A 158 2.58 -7.68 -15.03
C VAL A 158 1.84 -9.01 -15.15
N LYS A 159 1.10 -9.21 -16.24
CA LYS A 159 0.36 -10.44 -16.50
C LYS A 159 1.29 -11.65 -16.61
N GLU A 160 2.36 -11.55 -17.40
CA GLU A 160 3.29 -12.66 -17.61
C GLU A 160 4.00 -13.05 -16.32
N VAL A 161 4.56 -12.09 -15.58
CA VAL A 161 5.27 -12.37 -14.31
C VAL A 161 4.32 -12.99 -13.30
N THR A 162 3.11 -12.46 -13.17
CA THR A 162 2.08 -13.06 -12.31
C THR A 162 1.79 -14.50 -12.71
N GLY A 163 1.62 -14.76 -14.00
CA GLY A 163 1.41 -16.12 -14.53
C GLY A 163 2.57 -17.06 -14.21
N TRP A 164 3.82 -16.62 -14.32
CA TRP A 164 4.98 -17.46 -13.99
C TRP A 164 4.99 -17.88 -12.51
N VAL A 165 4.56 -16.98 -11.61
CA VAL A 165 4.49 -17.27 -10.17
C VAL A 165 3.33 -18.22 -9.86
N VAL A 166 2.16 -17.99 -10.44
CA VAL A 166 0.97 -18.86 -10.27
C VAL A 166 1.21 -20.31 -10.71
N GLU A 167 2.08 -20.51 -11.71
CA GLU A 167 2.40 -21.88 -12.18
C GLU A 167 3.10 -22.77 -11.14
N VAL A 168 3.71 -22.17 -10.09
CA VAL A 168 4.59 -22.91 -9.15
C VAL A 168 4.16 -22.84 -7.69
N THR A 169 3.04 -22.20 -7.39
CA THR A 169 2.50 -22.15 -6.03
C THR A 169 0.98 -22.02 -6.03
N ASP A 170 0.33 -22.70 -5.08
CA ASP A 170 -1.11 -22.55 -4.80
C ASP A 170 -1.38 -21.44 -3.74
N LEU A 171 -0.34 -20.81 -3.18
CA LEU A 171 -0.50 -19.74 -2.21
C LEU A 171 -1.07 -18.48 -2.87
N PRO A 172 -1.93 -17.72 -2.17
CA PRO A 172 -2.46 -16.49 -2.70
C PRO A 172 -1.36 -15.47 -3.05
N ILE A 173 -1.57 -14.75 -4.15
CA ILE A 173 -0.61 -13.80 -4.70
C ILE A 173 -1.25 -12.43 -4.81
N TRP A 174 -0.64 -11.41 -4.20
CA TRP A 174 -0.96 -10.01 -4.44
C TRP A 174 0.10 -9.36 -5.33
N ALA A 175 -0.33 -8.67 -6.37
CA ALA A 175 0.56 -7.85 -7.19
C ALA A 175 0.58 -6.41 -6.63
N LYS A 176 1.76 -5.90 -6.25
CA LYS A 176 1.89 -4.55 -5.70
C LYS A 176 2.11 -3.53 -6.79
N MET A 177 1.12 -2.63 -6.91
CA MET A 177 1.00 -1.66 -7.99
C MET A 177 1.85 -0.42 -7.76
N THR A 178 2.47 0.06 -8.86
CA THR A 178 3.13 1.37 -8.89
C THR A 178 2.10 2.50 -8.97
N PRO A 179 2.32 3.63 -8.26
CA PRO A 179 1.52 4.83 -8.45
C PRO A 179 1.94 5.66 -9.66
N ASP A 180 3.06 5.34 -10.30
CA ASP A 180 3.62 6.08 -11.43
C ASP A 180 3.00 5.62 -12.75
N ILE A 181 1.68 5.78 -12.82
CA ILE A 181 0.84 5.40 -13.96
C ILE A 181 -0.43 6.27 -14.02
N LEU A 182 -0.95 6.51 -15.20
CA LEU A 182 -2.18 7.31 -15.40
C LEU A 182 -3.43 6.53 -14.96
N ASP A 183 -3.52 5.27 -15.37
CA ASP A 183 -4.63 4.37 -15.06
C ASP A 183 -4.12 3.12 -14.35
N ILE A 184 -4.30 3.06 -13.04
CA ILE A 184 -3.86 1.94 -12.21
C ILE A 184 -4.71 0.68 -12.40
N SER A 185 -5.93 0.81 -12.96
CA SER A 185 -6.80 -0.33 -13.22
C SER A 185 -6.27 -1.25 -14.32
N GLU A 186 -5.52 -0.71 -15.29
CA GLU A 186 -4.94 -1.50 -16.38
C GLU A 186 -3.95 -2.56 -15.87
N PRO A 187 -2.87 -2.21 -15.12
CA PRO A 187 -1.97 -3.22 -14.58
C PRO A 187 -2.62 -4.06 -13.47
N ALA A 188 -3.61 -3.53 -12.73
CA ALA A 188 -4.35 -4.32 -11.75
C ALA A 188 -5.18 -5.42 -12.44
N GLN A 189 -5.89 -5.09 -13.52
CA GLN A 189 -6.60 -6.08 -14.33
C GLN A 189 -5.64 -7.09 -14.95
N ALA A 190 -4.50 -6.64 -15.46
CA ALA A 190 -3.47 -7.52 -16.03
C ALA A 190 -2.92 -8.52 -15.00
N ALA A 191 -2.73 -8.10 -13.74
CA ALA A 191 -2.36 -8.99 -12.65
C ALA A 191 -3.44 -10.05 -12.40
N MET A 192 -4.72 -9.66 -12.34
CA MET A 192 -5.84 -10.59 -12.21
C MET A 192 -5.92 -11.57 -13.39
N ASP A 193 -5.74 -11.07 -14.62
CA ASP A 193 -5.69 -11.90 -15.83
C ASP A 193 -4.48 -12.87 -15.83
N GLY A 194 -3.41 -12.54 -15.12
CA GLY A 194 -2.26 -13.41 -14.87
C GLY A 194 -2.49 -14.45 -13.76
N GLY A 195 -3.63 -14.37 -13.06
CA GLY A 195 -4.01 -15.29 -11.99
C GLY A 195 -3.69 -14.81 -10.58
N ALA A 196 -3.38 -13.52 -10.38
CA ALA A 196 -3.28 -12.97 -9.05
C ALA A 196 -4.57 -13.15 -8.27
N SER A 197 -4.47 -13.34 -6.96
CA SER A 197 -5.61 -13.41 -6.04
C SER A 197 -6.12 -12.02 -5.64
N GLY A 198 -5.29 -10.99 -5.84
CA GLY A 198 -5.60 -9.61 -5.53
C GLY A 198 -4.42 -8.69 -5.79
N VAL A 199 -4.53 -7.45 -5.34
CA VAL A 199 -3.50 -6.42 -5.52
C VAL A 199 -3.22 -5.66 -4.23
N ALA A 200 -1.99 -5.17 -4.08
CA ALA A 200 -1.63 -4.18 -3.06
C ALA A 200 -1.41 -2.81 -3.74
N ALA A 201 -2.05 -1.77 -3.25
CA ALA A 201 -1.97 -0.43 -3.83
C ALA A 201 -1.96 0.65 -2.74
N ILE A 202 -0.97 1.53 -2.79
CA ILE A 202 0.06 1.81 -3.77
C ILE A 202 1.47 1.68 -3.17
N ASN A 203 2.48 1.50 -4.02
CA ASN A 203 3.86 1.71 -3.60
C ASN A 203 4.16 3.22 -3.45
N THR A 204 5.36 3.57 -3.00
CA THR A 204 5.81 4.95 -2.81
C THR A 204 5.85 5.73 -4.14
N ILE A 205 5.63 7.05 -4.04
CA ILE A 205 5.59 7.94 -5.20
C ILE A 205 7.00 8.47 -5.48
N PRO A 206 7.54 8.36 -6.69
CA PRO A 206 8.84 8.96 -7.04
C PRO A 206 8.86 10.46 -6.72
N SER A 207 9.90 10.92 -6.02
CA SER A 207 10.00 12.30 -5.55
C SER A 207 11.43 12.75 -5.29
N ILE A 208 11.61 14.06 -5.13
CA ILE A 208 12.73 14.70 -4.44
C ILE A 208 12.13 15.45 -3.25
N LEU A 209 12.54 15.06 -2.04
CA LEU A 209 11.92 15.55 -0.81
C LEU A 209 12.03 17.07 -0.64
N ASN A 210 13.26 17.58 -0.69
CA ASN A 210 13.60 19.00 -0.61
C ASN A 210 15.05 19.24 -1.03
N ILE A 211 15.43 20.53 -1.13
CA ILE A 211 16.79 20.98 -1.35
C ILE A 211 17.26 21.66 -0.07
N ASP A 212 18.41 21.29 0.45
CA ASP A 212 19.10 22.02 1.51
C ASP A 212 19.65 23.32 0.93
N LEU A 213 19.20 24.48 1.43
CA LEU A 213 19.56 25.78 0.85
C LEU A 213 20.96 26.26 1.26
N GLU A 214 21.58 25.63 2.23
CA GLU A 214 22.96 25.93 2.63
C GLU A 214 23.97 25.16 1.76
N THR A 215 23.71 23.88 1.55
CA THR A 215 24.58 23.00 0.72
C THR A 215 24.19 22.96 -0.73
N LEU A 216 22.97 23.41 -1.10
CA LEU A 216 22.33 23.33 -2.42
C LEU A 216 22.15 21.89 -2.92
N ALA A 217 22.19 20.92 -2.03
CA ALA A 217 22.04 19.51 -2.35
C ALA A 217 20.62 19.00 -2.08
N PRO A 218 20.09 18.06 -2.91
CA PRO A 218 18.84 17.36 -2.60
C PRO A 218 19.00 16.47 -1.37
N MET A 219 17.92 16.31 -0.59
CA MET A 219 17.87 15.50 0.62
C MET A 219 17.04 14.22 0.39
N PRO A 220 17.42 13.08 1.01
CA PRO A 220 18.60 12.83 1.83
C PRO A 220 19.89 12.80 0.98
N THR A 221 21.03 13.21 1.56
CA THR A 221 22.31 13.33 0.85
C THR A 221 23.30 12.29 1.37
N VAL A 222 23.93 11.56 0.45
CA VAL A 222 25.02 10.60 0.70
C VAL A 222 26.27 11.11 -0.01
N GLU A 223 27.33 11.42 0.72
CA GLU A 223 28.61 11.94 0.17
C GLU A 223 28.42 13.12 -0.82
N GLY A 224 27.47 14.02 -0.53
CA GLY A 224 27.19 15.21 -1.34
C GLY A 224 26.26 14.99 -2.54
N HIS A 225 25.76 13.76 -2.73
CA HIS A 225 24.86 13.39 -3.82
C HIS A 225 23.56 12.79 -3.31
N SER A 226 22.51 12.82 -4.13
CA SER A 226 21.22 12.21 -3.85
C SER A 226 20.64 11.56 -5.10
N THR A 227 19.57 10.81 -4.93
CA THR A 227 18.77 10.22 -6.00
C THR A 227 17.29 10.47 -5.70
N PRO A 228 16.41 10.53 -6.71
CA PRO A 228 14.97 10.47 -6.44
C PRO A 228 14.62 9.29 -5.53
N GLY A 229 13.74 9.52 -4.58
CA GLY A 229 13.30 8.54 -3.59
C GLY A 229 11.82 8.23 -3.66
N GLY A 230 11.39 7.28 -2.85
CA GLY A 230 10.00 6.92 -2.69
C GLY A 230 9.32 7.75 -1.60
N TYR A 231 8.38 8.62 -2.00
CA TYR A 231 7.60 9.46 -1.09
C TYR A 231 6.43 8.71 -0.47
N SER A 232 6.24 8.85 0.82
CA SER A 232 5.24 8.14 1.62
C SER A 232 4.72 9.00 2.78
N TYR A 233 3.92 8.38 3.70
CA TYR A 233 3.30 9.00 4.87
C TYR A 233 2.06 9.83 4.52
N TYR A 234 1.57 10.67 5.46
CA TYR A 234 0.23 11.26 5.48
C TYR A 234 -0.16 12.02 4.20
N ALA A 235 0.73 12.80 3.62
CA ALA A 235 0.44 13.59 2.42
C ALA A 235 0.14 12.73 1.16
N VAL A 236 0.50 11.45 1.17
CA VAL A 236 0.23 10.52 0.06
C VAL A 236 -1.22 10.01 0.07
N LYS A 237 -1.90 10.04 1.22
CA LYS A 237 -3.24 9.44 1.41
C LYS A 237 -4.26 9.79 0.31
N PRO A 238 -4.47 11.06 -0.08
CA PRO A 238 -5.48 11.37 -1.09
C PRO A 238 -5.21 10.72 -2.45
N ILE A 239 -3.93 10.59 -2.82
CA ILE A 239 -3.51 9.94 -4.07
C ILE A 239 -3.78 8.44 -3.99
N ALA A 240 -3.38 7.81 -2.87
CA ALA A 240 -3.59 6.39 -2.63
C ALA A 240 -5.08 6.02 -2.60
N LEU A 241 -5.92 6.80 -1.90
CA LEU A 241 -7.37 6.60 -1.87
C LEU A 241 -8.00 6.69 -3.27
N ARG A 242 -7.57 7.66 -4.11
CA ARG A 242 -8.04 7.76 -5.50
C ARG A 242 -7.70 6.48 -6.27
N MET A 243 -6.46 6.02 -6.19
CA MET A 243 -6.00 4.84 -6.93
C MET A 243 -6.70 3.55 -6.45
N VAL A 244 -6.83 3.36 -5.13
CA VAL A 244 -7.59 2.23 -4.56
C VAL A 244 -9.05 2.27 -5.01
N SER A 245 -9.69 3.45 -4.96
CA SER A 245 -11.09 3.58 -5.41
C SER A 245 -11.27 3.30 -6.91
N GLN A 246 -10.26 3.59 -7.72
CA GLN A 246 -10.26 3.28 -9.15
C GLN A 246 -10.20 1.76 -9.36
N ILE A 247 -9.27 1.07 -8.71
CA ILE A 247 -9.22 -0.40 -8.78
C ILE A 247 -10.53 -1.01 -8.29
N GLY A 248 -11.05 -0.57 -7.14
CA GLY A 248 -12.29 -1.11 -6.57
C GLY A 248 -13.53 -0.94 -7.45
N ARG A 249 -13.55 0.04 -8.35
CA ARG A 249 -14.64 0.21 -9.34
C ARG A 249 -14.41 -0.56 -10.62
N ASP A 250 -13.16 -0.50 -11.12
CA ASP A 250 -12.85 -0.90 -12.49
C ASP A 250 -12.36 -2.36 -12.56
N VAL A 251 -11.91 -2.94 -11.41
CA VAL A 251 -11.48 -4.34 -11.26
C VAL A 251 -12.20 -4.99 -10.07
N PRO A 252 -13.52 -5.21 -10.14
CA PRO A 252 -14.35 -5.59 -9.00
C PRO A 252 -14.02 -6.96 -8.39
N ASP A 253 -13.35 -7.83 -9.14
CA ASP A 253 -12.95 -9.17 -8.69
C ASP A 253 -11.62 -9.14 -7.90
N ALA A 254 -10.90 -8.02 -7.87
CA ALA A 254 -9.65 -7.91 -7.16
C ALA A 254 -9.87 -7.66 -5.66
N GLU A 255 -9.34 -8.54 -4.80
CA GLU A 255 -9.14 -8.20 -3.40
C GLU A 255 -8.03 -7.15 -3.28
N ILE A 256 -8.28 -6.07 -2.53
CA ILE A 256 -7.35 -4.96 -2.44
C ILE A 256 -6.75 -4.85 -1.05
N SER A 257 -5.42 -4.82 -0.97
CA SER A 257 -4.68 -4.42 0.21
C SER A 257 -4.24 -2.96 0.06
N GLY A 258 -4.96 -2.02 0.69
CA GLY A 258 -4.72 -0.58 0.52
C GLY A 258 -3.53 -0.11 1.34
N ILE A 259 -2.66 0.72 0.74
CA ILE A 259 -1.51 1.30 1.42
C ILE A 259 -1.22 2.72 0.94
N GLY A 260 -0.91 3.62 1.88
CA GLY A 260 -0.45 4.99 1.58
C GLY A 260 -1.02 6.03 2.54
N GLY A 261 -0.21 6.50 3.48
CA GLY A 261 -0.57 7.61 4.37
C GLY A 261 -1.51 7.26 5.52
N VAL A 262 -1.57 5.99 5.90
CA VAL A 262 -2.33 5.53 7.08
C VAL A 262 -1.54 5.82 8.35
N ILE A 263 -2.14 6.58 9.27
CA ILE A 263 -1.54 6.99 10.55
C ILE A 263 -2.46 6.70 11.75
N SER A 264 -3.71 6.29 11.52
CA SER A 264 -4.69 5.95 12.55
C SER A 264 -5.79 5.05 11.98
N SER A 265 -6.72 4.62 12.86
CA SER A 265 -7.94 3.91 12.48
C SER A 265 -8.78 4.66 11.44
N ARG A 266 -8.77 6.01 11.49
CA ARG A 266 -9.56 6.84 10.57
C ARG A 266 -9.15 6.61 9.12
N GLU A 267 -7.87 6.76 8.80
CA GLU A 267 -7.37 6.55 7.44
C GLU A 267 -7.58 5.11 6.98
N ALA A 268 -7.37 4.14 7.88
CA ALA A 268 -7.61 2.74 7.56
C ALA A 268 -9.06 2.46 7.18
N ILE A 269 -10.02 3.02 7.91
CA ILE A 269 -11.46 2.92 7.60
C ILE A 269 -11.77 3.57 6.26
N GLU A 270 -11.17 4.72 5.93
CA GLU A 270 -11.34 5.37 4.63
C GLU A 270 -10.89 4.44 3.48
N PHE A 271 -9.77 3.70 3.64
CA PHE A 271 -9.33 2.71 2.65
C PHE A 271 -10.32 1.55 2.50
N ILE A 272 -10.85 1.03 3.61
CA ILE A 272 -11.85 -0.06 3.55
C ILE A 272 -13.11 0.42 2.84
N LEU A 273 -13.61 1.60 3.17
CA LEU A 273 -14.76 2.23 2.50
C LEU A 273 -14.53 2.43 0.99
N MET A 274 -13.27 2.56 0.54
CA MET A 274 -12.88 2.70 -0.86
C MET A 274 -12.51 1.38 -1.55
N GLY A 275 -12.75 0.23 -0.92
CA GLY A 275 -12.64 -1.09 -1.54
C GLY A 275 -11.51 -1.97 -0.99
N SER A 276 -10.72 -1.51 -0.03
CA SER A 276 -9.67 -2.33 0.57
C SER A 276 -10.23 -3.36 1.52
N SER A 277 -9.87 -4.62 1.35
CA SER A 277 -10.17 -5.71 2.30
C SER A 277 -9.20 -5.71 3.47
N THR A 278 -7.93 -5.39 3.23
CA THR A 278 -6.91 -5.17 4.24
C THR A 278 -6.22 -3.81 4.02
N VAL A 279 -5.55 -3.33 5.05
CA VAL A 279 -4.85 -2.04 5.02
C VAL A 279 -3.42 -2.21 5.50
N GLN A 280 -2.45 -1.86 4.65
CA GLN A 280 -1.04 -1.93 5.00
C GLN A 280 -0.56 -0.59 5.58
N VAL A 281 0.27 -0.67 6.61
CA VAL A 281 0.92 0.48 7.26
C VAL A 281 2.44 0.26 7.29
N CYS A 282 3.21 1.19 6.76
CA CYS A 282 4.68 1.12 6.81
C CYS A 282 5.24 2.33 7.57
N THR A 283 5.23 3.52 6.98
CA THR A 283 5.82 4.73 7.59
C THR A 283 5.10 5.13 8.89
N GLY A 284 3.79 4.86 9.01
CA GLY A 284 3.05 5.05 10.27
C GLY A 284 3.70 4.30 11.42
N VAL A 285 4.02 3.02 11.22
CA VAL A 285 4.72 2.18 12.22
C VAL A 285 6.12 2.69 12.53
N MET A 286 6.87 3.18 11.52
CA MET A 286 8.21 3.74 11.74
C MET A 286 8.20 4.96 12.66
N LEU A 287 7.16 5.78 12.61
CA LEU A 287 7.07 7.04 13.32
C LEU A 287 6.29 6.95 14.65
N GLN A 288 5.37 6.01 14.77
CA GLN A 288 4.50 5.87 15.94
C GLN A 288 4.73 4.59 16.75
N GLY A 289 5.43 3.57 16.19
CA GLY A 289 5.64 2.28 16.83
C GLY A 289 4.61 1.23 16.43
N TYR A 290 4.86 -0.01 16.84
CA TYR A 290 3.98 -1.16 16.54
C TYR A 290 2.67 -1.12 17.33
N GLU A 291 2.67 -0.44 18.45
CA GLU A 291 1.56 -0.31 19.39
C GLU A 291 0.35 0.44 18.79
N MET A 292 0.55 1.20 17.71
CA MET A 292 -0.53 1.92 17.03
C MET A 292 -1.68 1.02 16.56
N VAL A 293 -1.43 -0.28 16.37
CA VAL A 293 -2.46 -1.25 15.98
C VAL A 293 -3.59 -1.39 17.03
N GLU A 294 -3.31 -1.13 18.30
CA GLU A 294 -4.30 -1.17 19.38
C GLU A 294 -5.40 -0.11 19.14
N GLU A 295 -4.97 1.15 18.92
CA GLU A 295 -5.89 2.24 18.55
C GLU A 295 -6.63 1.94 17.25
N MET A 296 -5.95 1.38 16.25
CA MET A 296 -6.56 1.05 14.98
C MET A 296 -7.66 -0.01 15.13
N CYS A 297 -7.44 -1.06 15.93
CA CYS A 297 -8.44 -2.09 16.21
C CYS A 297 -9.62 -1.52 16.99
N GLU A 298 -9.36 -0.72 18.03
CA GLU A 298 -10.41 -0.06 18.82
C GLU A 298 -11.25 0.89 17.97
N GLY A 299 -10.60 1.76 17.18
CA GLY A 299 -11.26 2.72 16.31
C GLY A 299 -12.12 2.03 15.24
N LEU A 300 -11.64 0.93 14.65
CA LEU A 300 -12.41 0.12 13.71
C LEU A 300 -13.64 -0.51 14.36
N SER A 301 -13.48 -1.14 15.52
CA SER A 301 -14.60 -1.73 16.29
C SER A 301 -15.66 -0.68 16.64
N ASN A 302 -15.24 0.49 17.12
CA ASN A 302 -16.13 1.59 17.46
C ASN A 302 -16.88 2.12 16.24
N PHE A 303 -16.19 2.23 15.08
CA PHE A 303 -16.82 2.62 13.82
C PHE A 303 -17.90 1.62 13.39
N MET A 304 -17.58 0.32 13.42
CA MET A 304 -18.52 -0.74 13.06
C MET A 304 -19.75 -0.75 13.97
N GLU A 305 -19.58 -0.64 15.29
CA GLU A 305 -20.68 -0.55 16.26
C GLU A 305 -21.56 0.67 16.01
N LYS A 306 -20.94 1.85 15.77
CA LYS A 306 -21.66 3.10 15.48
C LYS A 306 -22.54 3.01 14.24
N HIS A 307 -22.09 2.30 13.21
CA HIS A 307 -22.80 2.19 11.92
C HIS A 307 -23.61 0.89 11.78
N GLY A 308 -23.56 -0.01 12.77
CA GLY A 308 -24.30 -1.27 12.79
C GLY A 308 -23.73 -2.36 11.87
N PHE A 309 -22.47 -2.25 11.46
CA PHE A 309 -21.77 -3.26 10.70
C PHE A 309 -21.36 -4.44 11.62
N LYS A 310 -21.57 -5.66 11.16
CA LYS A 310 -21.24 -6.87 11.93
C LYS A 310 -19.85 -7.39 11.60
N THR A 311 -19.44 -7.28 10.35
CA THR A 311 -18.15 -7.74 9.82
C THR A 311 -17.49 -6.62 9.02
N VAL A 312 -16.18 -6.72 8.83
CA VAL A 312 -15.44 -5.78 7.97
C VAL A 312 -15.96 -5.83 6.52
N ARG A 313 -16.36 -7.00 6.03
CA ARG A 313 -16.94 -7.18 4.69
C ARG A 313 -18.20 -6.35 4.44
N ASP A 314 -18.99 -6.05 5.47
CA ASP A 314 -20.25 -5.31 5.33
C ASP A 314 -20.04 -3.90 4.75
N PHE A 315 -18.84 -3.33 4.85
CA PHE A 315 -18.58 -1.97 4.40
C PHE A 315 -17.36 -1.82 3.48
N VAL A 316 -16.72 -2.92 3.07
CA VAL A 316 -15.70 -2.86 2.00
C VAL A 316 -16.33 -2.26 0.74
N GLY A 317 -15.73 -1.17 0.25
CA GLY A 317 -16.21 -0.49 -0.97
C GLY A 317 -17.52 0.29 -0.79
N HIS A 318 -18.07 0.41 0.43
CA HIS A 318 -19.36 1.06 0.66
C HIS A 318 -19.42 2.49 0.10
N SER A 319 -18.32 3.22 0.11
CA SER A 319 -18.28 4.61 -0.36
C SER A 319 -18.10 4.75 -1.87
N LEU A 320 -17.77 3.67 -2.60
CA LEU A 320 -17.61 3.71 -4.06
C LEU A 320 -18.89 4.16 -4.79
N GLN A 321 -20.05 3.82 -4.28
CA GLN A 321 -21.35 4.22 -4.84
C GLN A 321 -21.57 5.75 -4.87
N TYR A 322 -20.83 6.52 -4.07
CA TYR A 322 -20.94 7.99 -4.03
C TYR A 322 -19.97 8.68 -5.01
N LEU A 323 -19.07 7.93 -5.64
CA LEU A 323 -18.18 8.45 -6.67
C LEU A 323 -18.93 8.51 -8.00
N THR A 324 -18.81 9.65 -8.68
CA THR A 324 -19.43 9.86 -10.00
C THR A 324 -18.55 10.78 -10.85
N THR A 325 -18.98 11.02 -12.10
CA THR A 325 -18.25 11.92 -13.02
C THR A 325 -18.63 13.39 -12.77
N HIS A 326 -17.75 14.31 -13.21
CA HIS A 326 -18.07 15.74 -13.17
C HIS A 326 -19.31 16.07 -13.99
N HIS A 327 -19.53 15.36 -15.10
CA HIS A 327 -20.71 15.52 -15.95
C HIS A 327 -21.99 15.23 -15.16
N ASP A 328 -22.07 14.09 -14.48
CA ASP A 328 -23.22 13.73 -13.63
C ASP A 328 -23.47 14.74 -12.52
N LEU A 329 -22.39 15.28 -11.91
CA LEU A 329 -22.55 16.33 -10.89
C LEU A 329 -23.13 17.62 -11.48
N ALA A 330 -22.73 17.97 -12.70
CA ALA A 330 -23.28 19.11 -13.41
C ALA A 330 -24.77 18.91 -13.74
N ASP A 331 -25.15 17.73 -14.24
CA ASP A 331 -26.54 17.38 -14.55
C ASP A 331 -27.43 17.38 -13.31
N LYS A 332 -26.99 16.79 -12.21
CA LYS A 332 -27.67 16.81 -10.92
C LYS A 332 -27.90 18.25 -10.42
N ARG A 333 -26.92 19.14 -10.65
CA ARG A 333 -27.04 20.55 -10.29
C ARG A 333 -28.04 21.31 -11.19
N LEU A 334 -28.06 21.03 -12.49
CA LEU A 334 -29.03 21.61 -13.44
C LEU A 334 -30.43 21.15 -13.11
N ALA A 335 -30.66 19.86 -12.94
CA ALA A 335 -31.94 19.29 -12.57
C ALA A 335 -32.48 19.87 -11.23
N LYS A 336 -31.60 20.21 -10.29
CA LYS A 336 -31.97 20.88 -9.05
C LYS A 336 -32.47 22.31 -9.29
N LYS A 337 -31.82 23.08 -10.17
CA LYS A 337 -32.26 24.44 -10.54
C LYS A 337 -33.65 24.43 -11.14
N GLU A 338 -34.00 23.37 -11.86
CA GLU A 338 -35.34 23.14 -12.46
C GLU A 338 -36.35 22.55 -11.47
N GLY A 339 -35.97 22.35 -10.19
CA GLY A 339 -36.88 21.81 -9.15
C GLY A 339 -37.07 20.31 -9.22
N ALA A 340 -36.30 19.58 -10.06
CA ALA A 340 -36.49 18.16 -10.35
C ALA A 340 -35.85 17.21 -9.31
N LEU A 341 -34.92 17.65 -8.48
CA LEU A 341 -34.25 16.81 -7.49
C LEU A 341 -34.16 17.44 -6.10
N GLY A 342 -34.61 16.69 -5.08
CA GLY A 342 -34.29 16.99 -3.69
C GLY A 342 -32.81 16.75 -3.43
N VAL A 343 -32.06 17.76 -3.01
CA VAL A 343 -30.63 17.63 -2.78
C VAL A 343 -30.30 17.75 -1.31
N ASN A 344 -29.62 16.73 -0.75
CA ASN A 344 -28.84 16.90 0.46
C ASN A 344 -27.66 17.83 0.14
N ARG A 345 -27.59 18.98 0.80
CA ARG A 345 -26.44 19.86 0.73
C ARG A 345 -25.26 19.14 1.42
N ASP A 346 -24.11 19.14 0.77
CA ASP A 346 -22.86 18.84 1.43
C ASP A 346 -22.69 19.83 2.60
N ASN A 347 -22.61 19.32 3.81
CA ASN A 347 -22.49 20.14 5.01
C ASN A 347 -21.16 20.91 5.09
N ASN A 348 -20.21 20.61 4.23
CA ASN A 348 -18.90 21.26 4.21
C ASN A 348 -18.86 22.52 3.32
N TRP A 349 -19.86 22.71 2.43
CA TRP A 349 -19.92 23.85 1.50
C TRP A 349 -21.32 24.44 1.49
N THR A 350 -21.59 25.35 2.41
CA THR A 350 -22.91 25.96 2.59
C THR A 350 -23.06 27.32 1.93
N GLY A 351 -22.00 27.86 1.31
CA GLY A 351 -21.89 29.21 0.82
C GLY A 351 -22.17 29.41 -0.67
N ASP A 352 -22.11 30.66 -1.09
CA ASP A 352 -22.06 31.11 -2.47
C ASP A 352 -20.60 30.93 -2.97
N ILE A 353 -20.39 30.06 -3.97
CA ILE A 353 -19.07 29.77 -4.54
C ILE A 353 -18.30 31.05 -4.91
N LYS A 354 -19.01 32.06 -5.42
CA LYS A 354 -18.40 33.34 -5.78
C LYS A 354 -17.85 34.06 -4.53
N LYS A 355 -18.65 34.11 -3.47
CA LYS A 355 -18.28 34.75 -2.21
C LYS A 355 -17.12 34.02 -1.55
N GLU A 356 -17.13 32.67 -1.55
CA GLU A 356 -16.05 31.86 -0.98
C GLU A 356 -14.75 32.00 -1.78
N THR A 357 -14.82 32.07 -3.12
CA THR A 357 -13.66 32.34 -3.96
C THR A 357 -13.07 33.72 -3.67
N ASP A 358 -13.93 34.75 -3.57
CA ASP A 358 -13.52 36.12 -3.25
C ASP A 358 -12.86 36.19 -1.86
N GLU A 359 -13.40 35.47 -0.86
CA GLU A 359 -12.83 35.38 0.49
C GLU A 359 -11.46 34.64 0.51
N LEU A 360 -11.28 33.59 -0.30
CA LEU A 360 -10.02 32.85 -0.42
C LEU A 360 -8.91 33.69 -1.05
N VAL A 361 -9.23 34.50 -2.07
CA VAL A 361 -8.23 35.32 -2.78
C VAL A 361 -8.01 36.70 -2.12
N SER A 362 -8.83 37.06 -1.13
CA SER A 362 -8.72 38.32 -0.41
C SER A 362 -7.86 38.25 0.87
N LYS A 363 -7.33 37.07 1.18
CA LYS A 363 -6.40 36.82 2.27
C LYS A 363 -4.96 36.92 1.81
#